data_3ecba2c4cc9db05b84f507958813ae39
#
_entry.id   3ecba2c4cc9db05b84f507958813ae39
#
_cell.length_a   1.000
_cell.length_b   1.000
_cell.length_c   1.000
_cell.angle_alpha   90.00
_cell.angle_beta   90.00
_cell.angle_gamma   90.00
#
_symmetry.space_group_name_H-M   'P 1'
#
loop_
_entity.id
_entity.type
_entity.pdbx_description
1 polymer ?
#
loop_
_entity_poly.entity_id
_entity_poly.type
_entity_poly.pdbx_seq_one_letter_code
_entity_poly.pdbx_strand_id
1 'polypeptide(L)'
;MAPANMIKTSAITKTVNTTQGELSILKPISFEVKAGESIAIVGASGSGKSTLLSLLAGLDEVSSGEIYLDGQSLHSMNEEQRAQLRGAKVGFIFQSFMLVQSLTALENIILPAEIAGLADAKQRGQDILEKVGLGHRGDHYPNQLSGGEQQRVAIARAFITKPKILFADEPTGNLDAANSDKVERLLFDLNRDSHTTLVLVTHDSELAKHCERQLLMTAGELSDITPSNNTPDINVPVPTIQSQVG
;
A
#
# COMPACT_ATOMS: atom_id res chain seq x y z
N MET A 1 -19.41 12.06 15.67
CA MET A 1 -18.46 12.88 14.89
C MET A 1 -18.17 12.12 13.60
N ALA A 2 -18.16 12.77 12.44
CA ALA A 2 -17.71 12.12 11.21
C ALA A 2 -16.23 11.69 11.39
N PRO A 3 -15.84 10.50 10.89
CA PRO A 3 -14.46 10.06 10.96
C PRO A 3 -13.56 11.09 10.27
N ALA A 4 -12.42 11.40 10.90
CA ALA A 4 -11.46 12.35 10.34
C ALA A 4 -10.85 11.76 9.05
N ASN A 5 -10.57 12.63 8.07
CA ASN A 5 -9.88 12.21 6.87
C ASN A 5 -8.43 11.84 7.22
N MET A 6 -8.04 10.61 6.89
CA MET A 6 -6.68 10.12 7.05
C MET A 6 -5.79 10.56 5.88
N ILE A 7 -6.35 10.54 4.67
CA ILE A 7 -5.72 11.06 3.46
C ILE A 7 -6.69 12.03 2.80
N LYS A 8 -6.19 13.18 2.35
CA LYS A 8 -6.94 14.12 1.52
C LYS A 8 -6.03 14.65 0.43
N THR A 9 -6.51 14.64 -0.81
CA THR A 9 -5.82 15.21 -1.97
C THR A 9 -6.65 16.31 -2.59
N SER A 10 -6.01 17.35 -3.09
CA SER A 10 -6.65 18.48 -3.78
C SER A 10 -5.93 18.73 -5.09
N ALA A 11 -6.53 18.34 -6.21
CA ALA A 11 -6.06 18.54 -7.60
C ALA A 11 -4.56 18.20 -7.79
N ILE A 12 -4.10 17.11 -7.19
CA ILE A 12 -2.69 16.69 -7.31
C ILE A 12 -2.38 16.24 -8.72
N THR A 13 -1.22 16.66 -9.25
CA THR A 13 -0.69 16.24 -10.54
C THR A 13 0.73 15.71 -10.40
N LYS A 14 1.14 14.91 -11.36
CA LYS A 14 2.55 14.52 -11.51
C LYS A 14 2.95 14.57 -12.97
N THR A 15 3.95 15.38 -13.27
CA THR A 15 4.58 15.54 -14.57
C THR A 15 6.07 15.36 -14.45
N VAL A 16 6.69 14.71 -15.39
CA VAL A 16 8.14 14.49 -15.46
C VAL A 16 8.68 14.98 -16.79
N ASN A 17 9.85 15.59 -16.78
CA ASN A 17 10.55 15.99 -17.98
C ASN A 17 11.31 14.79 -18.55
N THR A 18 11.05 14.46 -19.82
CA THR A 18 11.76 13.41 -20.56
C THR A 18 12.55 14.02 -21.71
N THR A 19 13.42 13.24 -22.34
CA THR A 19 14.16 13.65 -23.54
C THR A 19 13.24 13.96 -24.74
N GLN A 20 11.98 13.51 -24.69
CA GLN A 20 10.97 13.73 -25.74
C GLN A 20 9.96 14.84 -25.38
N GLY A 21 10.13 15.51 -24.23
CA GLY A 21 9.24 16.54 -23.74
C GLY A 21 8.63 16.20 -22.38
N GLU A 22 7.64 16.97 -22.00
CA GLU A 22 6.91 16.82 -20.75
C GLU A 22 5.91 15.65 -20.83
N LEU A 23 6.00 14.73 -19.87
CA LEU A 23 5.08 13.59 -19.74
C LEU A 23 4.23 13.75 -18.50
N SER A 24 2.92 13.89 -18.66
CA SER A 24 1.95 13.89 -17.58
C SER A 24 1.66 12.44 -17.14
N ILE A 25 2.06 12.08 -15.92
CA ILE A 25 1.80 10.77 -15.32
C ILE A 25 0.46 10.75 -14.60
N LEU A 26 0.14 11.81 -13.85
CA LEU A 26 -1.14 11.99 -13.17
C LEU A 26 -1.78 13.31 -13.62
N LYS A 27 -3.02 13.23 -14.03
CA LYS A 27 -3.93 14.36 -14.25
C LYS A 27 -4.47 14.83 -12.89
N PRO A 28 -5.16 15.99 -12.79
CA PRO A 28 -5.64 16.47 -11.50
C PRO A 28 -6.53 15.45 -10.78
N ILE A 29 -6.07 14.97 -9.62
CA ILE A 29 -6.76 13.98 -8.78
C ILE A 29 -7.14 14.61 -7.45
N SER A 30 -8.42 14.46 -7.06
CA SER A 30 -8.93 14.86 -5.75
C SER A 30 -9.77 13.74 -5.16
N PHE A 31 -9.41 13.26 -3.97
CA PHE A 31 -10.19 12.29 -3.21
C PHE A 31 -9.81 12.32 -1.74
N GLU A 32 -10.60 11.65 -0.92
CA GLU A 32 -10.39 11.54 0.52
C GLU A 32 -10.49 10.07 0.94
N VAL A 33 -9.71 9.69 1.95
CA VAL A 33 -9.77 8.37 2.62
C VAL A 33 -9.98 8.62 4.10
N LYS A 34 -10.99 8.00 4.68
CA LYS A 34 -11.32 8.14 6.11
C LYS A 34 -10.39 7.28 6.96
N ALA A 35 -10.26 7.65 8.23
CA ALA A 35 -9.51 6.83 9.19
C ALA A 35 -10.17 5.44 9.34
N GLY A 36 -9.36 4.39 9.20
CA GLY A 36 -9.78 2.99 9.25
C GLY A 36 -10.41 2.45 7.95
N GLU A 37 -10.61 3.28 6.93
CA GLU A 37 -11.13 2.86 5.63
C GLU A 37 -10.10 2.03 4.87
N SER A 38 -10.54 1.00 4.15
CA SER A 38 -9.72 0.26 3.18
C SER A 38 -10.12 0.61 1.76
N ILE A 39 -9.16 1.07 0.95
CA ILE A 39 -9.36 1.37 -0.47
C ILE A 39 -8.42 0.55 -1.34
N ALA A 40 -8.92 0.11 -2.50
CA ALA A 40 -8.11 -0.50 -3.54
C ALA A 40 -8.00 0.45 -4.74
N ILE A 41 -6.79 0.68 -5.24
CA ILE A 41 -6.51 1.39 -6.49
C ILE A 41 -6.16 0.36 -7.54
N VAL A 42 -7.06 0.14 -8.48
CA VAL A 42 -6.91 -0.84 -9.56
C VAL A 42 -6.64 -0.15 -10.90
N GLY A 43 -6.09 -0.88 -11.86
CA GLY A 43 -5.85 -0.37 -13.21
C GLY A 43 -4.71 -1.10 -13.92
N ALA A 44 -4.57 -0.87 -15.22
CA ALA A 44 -3.52 -1.49 -16.03
C ALA A 44 -2.11 -1.10 -15.58
N SER A 45 -1.10 -1.89 -15.96
CA SER A 45 0.30 -1.53 -15.74
C SER A 45 0.60 -0.19 -16.45
N GLY A 46 1.39 0.68 -15.79
CA GLY A 46 1.71 2.00 -16.32
C GLY A 46 0.61 3.06 -16.21
N SER A 47 -0.55 2.76 -15.59
CA SER A 47 -1.63 3.76 -15.44
C SER A 47 -1.34 4.88 -14.42
N GLY A 48 -0.26 4.77 -13.61
CA GLY A 48 0.12 5.75 -12.59
C GLY A 48 -0.11 5.32 -11.14
N LYS A 49 -0.53 4.08 -10.87
CA LYS A 49 -0.89 3.59 -9.52
C LYS A 49 0.25 3.71 -8.50
N SER A 50 1.43 3.16 -8.82
CA SER A 50 2.60 3.22 -7.91
C SER A 50 3.12 4.64 -7.75
N THR A 51 2.99 5.49 -8.79
CA THR A 51 3.29 6.92 -8.69
C THR A 51 2.34 7.60 -7.70
N LEU A 52 1.02 7.36 -7.83
CA LEU A 52 0.04 7.91 -6.89
C LEU A 52 0.34 7.46 -5.47
N LEU A 53 0.60 6.16 -5.26
CA LEU A 53 0.95 5.61 -3.94
C LEU A 53 2.19 6.29 -3.35
N SER A 54 3.25 6.48 -4.15
CA SER A 54 4.48 7.16 -3.71
C SER A 54 4.24 8.61 -3.30
N LEU A 55 3.38 9.34 -4.02
CA LEU A 55 2.99 10.70 -3.68
C LEU A 55 2.18 10.75 -2.38
N LEU A 56 1.18 9.88 -2.22
CA LEU A 56 0.34 9.79 -1.01
C LEU A 56 1.17 9.49 0.23
N ALA A 57 2.20 8.68 0.07
CA ALA A 57 3.11 8.30 1.13
C ALA A 57 4.21 9.35 1.41
N GLY A 58 4.29 10.43 0.63
CA GLY A 58 5.33 11.44 0.73
C GLY A 58 6.73 10.92 0.39
N LEU A 59 6.83 9.88 -0.44
CA LEU A 59 8.09 9.36 -0.98
C LEU A 59 8.55 10.15 -2.22
N ASP A 60 7.61 10.84 -2.88
CA ASP A 60 7.85 11.71 -4.03
C ASP A 60 7.01 12.99 -3.88
N GLU A 61 7.28 14.02 -4.67
CA GLU A 61 6.61 15.31 -4.62
C GLU A 61 5.61 15.46 -5.78
N VAL A 62 4.47 16.07 -5.49
CA VAL A 62 3.50 16.46 -6.51
C VAL A 62 4.06 17.58 -7.38
N SER A 63 3.68 17.63 -8.66
CA SER A 63 3.99 18.78 -9.53
C SER A 63 3.09 19.97 -9.24
N SER A 64 1.83 19.71 -8.83
CA SER A 64 0.90 20.72 -8.32
C SER A 64 -0.16 20.07 -7.42
N GLY A 65 -0.93 20.88 -6.70
CA GLY A 65 -1.94 20.42 -5.76
C GLY A 65 -1.37 20.14 -4.39
N GLU A 66 -2.18 19.59 -3.50
CA GLU A 66 -1.81 19.36 -2.09
C GLU A 66 -2.23 17.98 -1.61
N ILE A 67 -1.40 17.36 -0.74
CA ILE A 67 -1.69 16.12 -0.03
C ILE A 67 -1.64 16.39 1.47
N TYR A 68 -2.68 15.96 2.17
CA TYR A 68 -2.73 15.91 3.62
C TYR A 68 -2.75 14.45 4.09
N LEU A 69 -1.87 14.13 5.04
CA LEU A 69 -1.76 12.83 5.69
C LEU A 69 -2.00 13.00 7.20
N ASP A 70 -3.03 12.37 7.75
CA ASP A 70 -3.46 12.55 9.15
C ASP A 70 -3.54 14.04 9.55
N GLY A 71 -4.16 14.85 8.68
CA GLY A 71 -4.35 16.29 8.87
C GLY A 71 -3.11 17.17 8.64
N GLN A 72 -1.96 16.60 8.28
CA GLN A 72 -0.71 17.33 8.06
C GLN A 72 -0.42 17.49 6.56
N SER A 73 -0.13 18.72 6.11
CA SER A 73 0.21 19.01 4.71
C SER A 73 1.62 18.52 4.39
N LEU A 74 1.75 17.59 3.44
CA LEU A 74 3.06 17.10 2.98
C LEU A 74 3.83 18.19 2.21
N HIS A 75 3.14 19.11 1.57
CA HIS A 75 3.74 20.22 0.80
C HIS A 75 4.52 21.19 1.70
N SER A 76 4.07 21.39 2.94
CA SER A 76 4.71 22.30 3.91
C SER A 76 5.94 21.68 4.61
N MET A 77 6.23 20.38 4.38
CA MET A 77 7.29 19.62 5.04
C MET A 77 8.54 19.53 4.18
N ASN A 78 9.70 19.63 4.83
CA ASN A 78 10.96 19.20 4.24
C ASN A 78 11.08 17.67 4.30
N GLU A 79 12.12 17.11 3.64
CA GLU A 79 12.29 15.63 3.58
C GLU A 79 12.47 14.98 4.94
N GLU A 80 13.17 15.63 5.88
CA GLU A 80 13.35 15.10 7.24
C GLU A 80 12.01 15.00 7.97
N GLN A 81 11.16 16.02 7.88
CA GLN A 81 9.82 16.03 8.47
C GLN A 81 8.91 14.97 7.84
N ARG A 82 8.97 14.79 6.50
CA ARG A 82 8.25 13.71 5.80
C ARG A 82 8.74 12.34 6.25
N ALA A 83 10.05 12.15 6.40
CA ALA A 83 10.63 10.90 6.90
C ALA A 83 10.18 10.59 8.34
N GLN A 84 10.15 11.58 9.22
CA GLN A 84 9.63 11.45 10.59
C GLN A 84 8.15 11.10 10.59
N LEU A 85 7.34 11.73 9.76
CA LEU A 85 5.91 11.43 9.61
C LEU A 85 5.70 9.99 9.13
N ARG A 86 6.45 9.56 8.09
CA ARG A 86 6.41 8.17 7.59
C ARG A 86 6.76 7.18 8.68
N GLY A 87 7.89 7.37 9.35
CA GLY A 87 8.34 6.49 10.44
C GLY A 87 7.36 6.36 11.58
N ALA A 88 6.62 7.43 11.90
CA ALA A 88 5.66 7.46 12.99
C ALA A 88 4.27 6.91 12.65
N LYS A 89 3.84 7.00 11.39
CA LYS A 89 2.42 6.79 11.02
C LYS A 89 2.20 5.83 9.87
N VAL A 90 3.23 5.50 9.08
CA VAL A 90 3.08 4.78 7.82
C VAL A 90 3.79 3.43 7.85
N GLY A 91 3.09 2.38 7.41
CA GLY A 91 3.67 1.10 7.08
C GLY A 91 3.67 0.90 5.57
N PHE A 92 4.64 0.12 5.06
CA PHE A 92 4.77 -0.19 3.65
C PHE A 92 4.91 -1.70 3.41
N ILE A 93 4.19 -2.19 2.41
CA ILE A 93 4.34 -3.52 1.84
C ILE A 93 4.59 -3.33 0.35
N PHE A 94 5.70 -3.90 -0.15
CA PHE A 94 6.09 -3.81 -1.55
C PHE A 94 6.03 -5.17 -2.23
N GLN A 95 5.83 -5.19 -3.53
CA GLN A 95 5.85 -6.40 -4.36
C GLN A 95 7.18 -7.17 -4.25
N SER A 96 8.31 -6.48 -4.14
CA SER A 96 9.66 -7.06 -4.07
C SER A 96 10.15 -7.32 -2.63
N PHE A 97 9.22 -7.36 -1.65
CA PHE A 97 9.47 -7.59 -0.21
C PHE A 97 10.37 -6.54 0.45
N MET A 98 11.39 -6.03 -0.22
CA MET A 98 12.35 -5.02 0.27
C MET A 98 12.97 -5.40 1.63
N LEU A 99 13.31 -6.69 1.82
CA LEU A 99 14.02 -7.14 3.00
C LEU A 99 15.52 -6.82 2.91
N VAL A 100 16.10 -6.41 4.03
CA VAL A 100 17.55 -6.21 4.16
C VAL A 100 18.20 -7.58 4.21
N GLN A 101 19.01 -7.91 3.19
CA GLN A 101 19.55 -9.25 2.98
C GLN A 101 20.56 -9.70 4.06
N SER A 102 21.20 -8.75 4.73
CA SER A 102 22.17 -8.98 5.82
C SER A 102 21.54 -9.12 7.20
N LEU A 103 20.21 -8.97 7.30
CA LEU A 103 19.44 -9.09 8.53
C LEU A 103 18.58 -10.37 8.49
N THR A 104 18.42 -11.00 9.65
CA THR A 104 17.50 -12.13 9.82
C THR A 104 16.03 -11.68 9.67
N ALA A 105 15.09 -12.61 9.66
CA ALA A 105 13.66 -12.32 9.62
C ALA A 105 13.24 -11.46 10.82
N LEU A 106 13.67 -11.84 12.03
CA LEU A 106 13.36 -11.07 13.24
C LEU A 106 13.96 -9.66 13.18
N GLU A 107 15.23 -9.54 12.80
CA GLU A 107 15.91 -8.24 12.68
C GLU A 107 15.26 -7.33 11.62
N ASN A 108 14.84 -7.88 10.48
CA ASN A 108 14.06 -7.13 9.48
C ASN A 108 12.74 -6.60 10.06
N ILE A 109 12.05 -7.39 10.87
CA ILE A 109 10.78 -7.01 11.48
C ILE A 109 10.98 -5.92 12.53
N ILE A 110 11.97 -6.07 13.43
CA ILE A 110 12.15 -5.13 14.54
C ILE A 110 12.78 -3.80 14.13
N LEU A 111 13.46 -3.75 12.99
CA LEU A 111 14.20 -2.57 12.51
C LEU A 111 13.38 -1.26 12.58
N PRO A 112 12.13 -1.18 12.08
CA PRO A 112 11.34 0.05 12.19
C PRO A 112 11.02 0.43 13.65
N ALA A 113 10.81 -0.55 14.51
CA ALA A 113 10.53 -0.32 15.93
C ALA A 113 11.76 0.19 16.68
N GLU A 114 12.95 -0.32 16.35
CA GLU A 114 14.24 0.16 16.89
C GLU A 114 14.54 1.58 16.44
N ILE A 115 14.33 1.88 15.14
CA ILE A 115 14.49 3.26 14.61
C ILE A 115 13.52 4.22 15.31
N ALA A 116 12.30 3.77 15.62
CA ALA A 116 11.32 4.55 16.37
C ALA A 116 11.62 4.64 17.88
N GLY A 117 12.69 3.99 18.37
CA GLY A 117 13.09 4.00 19.78
C GLY A 117 12.15 3.22 20.72
N LEU A 118 11.43 2.23 20.23
CA LEU A 118 10.52 1.41 21.04
C LEU A 118 11.33 0.42 21.89
N ALA A 119 11.23 0.54 23.22
CA ALA A 119 12.02 -0.27 24.17
C ALA A 119 11.70 -1.78 24.11
N ASP A 120 10.51 -2.16 23.65
CA ASP A 120 10.01 -3.55 23.56
C ASP A 120 10.07 -4.11 22.12
N ALA A 121 10.89 -3.55 21.23
CA ALA A 121 10.96 -3.92 19.81
C ALA A 121 11.16 -5.44 19.62
N LYS A 122 12.07 -6.06 20.36
CA LYS A 122 12.36 -7.50 20.24
C LYS A 122 11.16 -8.36 20.63
N GLN A 123 10.47 -8.03 21.73
CA GLN A 123 9.28 -8.79 22.16
C GLN A 123 8.15 -8.64 21.14
N ARG A 124 7.90 -7.41 20.66
CA ARG A 124 6.92 -7.17 19.59
C ARG A 124 7.25 -7.95 18.34
N GLY A 125 8.54 -8.00 17.96
CA GLY A 125 9.02 -8.77 16.80
C GLY A 125 8.73 -10.26 16.93
N GLN A 126 8.96 -10.85 18.10
CA GLN A 126 8.66 -12.25 18.39
C GLN A 126 7.15 -12.51 18.34
N ASP A 127 6.35 -11.65 18.97
CA ASP A 127 4.89 -11.79 19.01
C ASP A 127 4.28 -11.72 17.60
N ILE A 128 4.77 -10.81 16.74
CA ILE A 128 4.26 -10.69 15.38
C ILE A 128 4.76 -11.81 14.46
N LEU A 129 5.99 -12.31 14.67
CA LEU A 129 6.51 -13.50 13.98
C LEU A 129 5.62 -14.73 14.21
N GLU A 130 5.17 -14.95 15.45
CA GLU A 130 4.21 -16.02 15.78
C GLU A 130 2.88 -15.79 15.06
N LYS A 131 2.35 -14.56 15.06
CA LYS A 131 1.10 -14.21 14.38
C LYS A 131 1.14 -14.49 12.87
N VAL A 132 2.29 -14.24 12.21
CA VAL A 132 2.45 -14.52 10.78
C VAL A 132 2.86 -15.98 10.48
N GLY A 133 2.90 -16.84 11.51
CA GLY A 133 3.22 -18.27 11.38
C GLY A 133 4.70 -18.54 11.08
N LEU A 134 5.60 -17.67 11.52
CA LEU A 134 7.04 -17.76 11.27
C LEU A 134 7.89 -17.78 12.56
N GLY A 135 7.32 -18.09 13.72
CA GLY A 135 8.04 -18.13 15.01
C GLY A 135 9.32 -18.96 14.97
N HIS A 136 9.31 -20.07 14.22
CA HIS A 136 10.47 -20.96 14.03
C HIS A 136 11.47 -20.46 12.97
N ARG A 137 11.23 -19.32 12.32
CA ARG A 137 12.03 -18.74 11.23
C ARG A 137 12.76 -17.44 11.61
N GLY A 138 12.68 -17.02 12.86
CA GLY A 138 13.22 -15.72 13.31
C GLY A 138 14.70 -15.49 12.97
N ASP A 139 15.52 -16.53 13.06
CA ASP A 139 16.96 -16.48 12.82
C ASP A 139 17.37 -16.75 11.35
N HIS A 140 16.40 -16.93 10.44
CA HIS A 140 16.69 -17.19 9.02
C HIS A 140 16.90 -15.88 8.28
N TYR A 141 17.84 -15.88 7.36
CA TYR A 141 18.07 -14.76 6.42
C TYR A 141 17.09 -14.82 5.24
N PRO A 142 16.82 -13.70 4.55
CA PRO A 142 15.86 -13.67 3.43
C PRO A 142 16.10 -14.75 2.36
N ASN A 143 17.37 -15.03 2.01
CA ASN A 143 17.72 -16.05 1.04
C ASN A 143 17.42 -17.50 1.48
N GLN A 144 17.09 -17.71 2.75
CA GLN A 144 16.70 -19.01 3.33
C GLN A 144 15.17 -19.15 3.45
N LEU A 145 14.42 -18.11 3.04
CA LEU A 145 12.96 -18.05 3.12
C LEU A 145 12.36 -18.16 1.71
N SER A 146 11.25 -18.87 1.61
CA SER A 146 10.41 -18.84 0.40
C SER A 146 9.82 -17.46 0.14
N GLY A 147 9.38 -17.17 -1.08
CA GLY A 147 8.76 -15.90 -1.42
C GLY A 147 7.56 -15.55 -0.51
N GLY A 148 6.70 -16.52 -0.22
CA GLY A 148 5.58 -16.35 0.70
C GLY A 148 6.01 -16.09 2.14
N GLU A 149 7.11 -16.70 2.62
CA GLU A 149 7.69 -16.41 3.94
C GLU A 149 8.30 -15.00 3.97
N GLN A 150 9.03 -14.60 2.93
CA GLN A 150 9.58 -13.25 2.82
C GLN A 150 8.48 -12.18 2.84
N GLN A 151 7.36 -12.42 2.12
CA GLN A 151 6.22 -11.49 2.14
C GLN A 151 5.56 -11.41 3.51
N ARG A 152 5.42 -12.52 4.23
CA ARG A 152 4.91 -12.50 5.61
C ARG A 152 5.84 -11.74 6.57
N VAL A 153 7.16 -11.84 6.37
CA VAL A 153 8.15 -11.01 7.10
C VAL A 153 7.95 -9.53 6.76
N ALA A 154 7.79 -9.18 5.48
CA ALA A 154 7.55 -7.80 5.05
C ALA A 154 6.25 -7.22 5.63
N ILE A 155 5.17 -8.02 5.68
CA ILE A 155 3.91 -7.65 6.33
C ILE A 155 4.13 -7.43 7.84
N ALA A 156 4.76 -8.37 8.54
CA ALA A 156 5.06 -8.24 9.96
C ALA A 156 5.86 -6.96 10.26
N ARG A 157 6.88 -6.67 9.44
CA ARG A 157 7.68 -5.44 9.52
C ARG A 157 6.81 -4.18 9.36
N ALA A 158 5.84 -4.18 8.45
CA ALA A 158 4.97 -3.04 8.23
C ALA A 158 4.03 -2.76 9.41
N PHE A 159 3.62 -3.79 10.16
CA PHE A 159 2.69 -3.66 11.29
C PHE A 159 3.34 -3.49 12.66
N ILE A 160 4.66 -3.69 12.82
CA ILE A 160 5.31 -3.70 14.14
C ILE A 160 5.17 -2.37 14.91
N THR A 161 5.18 -1.25 14.20
CA THR A 161 5.02 0.09 14.78
C THR A 161 3.56 0.47 15.01
N LYS A 162 2.60 -0.40 14.65
CA LYS A 162 1.15 -0.13 14.67
C LYS A 162 0.81 1.14 13.87
N PRO A 163 1.09 1.17 12.57
CA PRO A 163 0.91 2.35 11.76
C PRO A 163 -0.55 2.76 11.65
N LYS A 164 -0.83 4.05 11.47
CA LYS A 164 -2.18 4.55 11.19
C LYS A 164 -2.61 4.29 9.76
N ILE A 165 -1.64 4.21 8.84
CA ILE A 165 -1.84 4.01 7.42
C ILE A 165 -0.90 2.92 6.94
N LEU A 166 -1.42 2.02 6.13
CA LEU A 166 -0.66 0.99 5.43
C LEU A 166 -0.80 1.22 3.92
N PHE A 167 0.32 1.39 3.26
CA PHE A 167 0.41 1.36 1.80
C PHE A 167 0.91 -0.01 1.35
N ALA A 168 0.17 -0.67 0.46
CA ALA A 168 0.52 -1.97 -0.10
C ALA A 168 0.54 -1.88 -1.62
N ASP A 169 1.71 -2.07 -2.23
CA ASP A 169 1.90 -2.08 -3.68
C ASP A 169 2.09 -3.51 -4.17
N GLU A 170 1.06 -4.07 -4.84
CA GLU A 170 1.04 -5.43 -5.41
C GLU A 170 1.52 -6.50 -4.40
N PRO A 171 0.91 -6.62 -3.20
CA PRO A 171 1.46 -7.42 -2.09
C PRO A 171 1.56 -8.92 -2.39
N THR A 172 0.90 -9.41 -3.43
CA THR A 172 0.91 -10.83 -3.84
C THR A 172 1.48 -11.06 -5.23
N GLY A 173 1.91 -9.99 -5.93
CA GLY A 173 2.29 -10.03 -7.34
C GLY A 173 3.47 -10.95 -7.70
N ASN A 174 4.30 -11.34 -6.72
CA ASN A 174 5.45 -12.24 -6.91
C ASN A 174 5.24 -13.64 -6.30
N LEU A 175 4.00 -13.99 -5.93
CA LEU A 175 3.67 -15.24 -5.25
C LEU A 175 2.88 -16.18 -6.17
N ASP A 176 3.00 -17.49 -5.91
CA ASP A 176 2.06 -18.48 -6.46
C ASP A 176 0.69 -18.36 -5.78
N ALA A 177 -0.36 -18.91 -6.43
CA ALA A 177 -1.74 -18.78 -5.96
C ALA A 177 -1.95 -19.25 -4.50
N ALA A 178 -1.32 -20.39 -4.11
CA ALA A 178 -1.51 -20.94 -2.77
C ALA A 178 -0.88 -20.07 -1.67
N ASN A 179 0.21 -19.37 -1.97
CA ASN A 179 0.83 -18.41 -1.06
C ASN A 179 0.13 -17.05 -1.10
N SER A 180 -0.41 -16.62 -2.24
CA SER A 180 -1.22 -15.41 -2.37
C SER A 180 -2.39 -15.43 -1.40
N ASP A 181 -3.24 -16.47 -1.44
CA ASP A 181 -4.41 -16.60 -0.55
C ASP A 181 -4.05 -16.48 0.94
N LYS A 182 -2.91 -17.06 1.35
CA LYS A 182 -2.46 -17.01 2.75
C LYS A 182 -2.01 -15.60 3.15
N VAL A 183 -1.28 -14.93 2.24
CA VAL A 183 -0.74 -13.59 2.46
C VAL A 183 -1.88 -12.56 2.47
N GLU A 184 -2.86 -12.70 1.59
CA GLU A 184 -4.06 -11.85 1.54
C GLU A 184 -4.85 -11.93 2.84
N ARG A 185 -5.21 -13.15 3.28
CA ARG A 185 -5.93 -13.34 4.55
C ARG A 185 -5.16 -12.71 5.71
N LEU A 186 -3.86 -12.96 5.80
CA LEU A 186 -3.01 -12.40 6.85
C LEU A 186 -3.01 -10.87 6.83
N LEU A 187 -2.89 -10.26 5.64
CA LEU A 187 -2.90 -8.81 5.47
C LEU A 187 -4.21 -8.19 5.99
N PHE A 188 -5.36 -8.73 5.55
CA PHE A 188 -6.66 -8.19 5.96
C PHE A 188 -7.00 -8.48 7.42
N ASP A 189 -6.59 -9.64 7.97
CA ASP A 189 -6.76 -9.96 9.39
C ASP A 189 -5.97 -8.99 10.27
N LEU A 190 -4.68 -8.76 9.97
CA LEU A 190 -3.85 -7.80 10.70
C LEU A 190 -4.37 -6.35 10.55
N ASN A 191 -4.86 -5.99 9.35
CA ASN A 191 -5.42 -4.67 9.10
C ASN A 191 -6.69 -4.44 9.94
N ARG A 192 -7.59 -5.40 9.97
CA ARG A 192 -8.83 -5.36 10.77
C ARG A 192 -8.52 -5.27 12.26
N ASP A 193 -7.59 -6.08 12.77
CA ASP A 193 -7.22 -6.11 14.18
C ASP A 193 -6.59 -4.79 14.65
N SER A 194 -5.85 -4.11 13.77
CA SER A 194 -5.17 -2.85 14.08
C SER A 194 -5.99 -1.60 13.76
N HIS A 195 -7.14 -1.73 13.09
CA HIS A 195 -7.93 -0.61 12.57
C HIS A 195 -7.10 0.39 11.72
N THR A 196 -6.13 -0.13 10.98
CA THR A 196 -5.25 0.67 10.14
C THR A 196 -5.97 1.08 8.85
N THR A 197 -5.81 2.32 8.41
CA THR A 197 -6.28 2.75 7.08
C THR A 197 -5.43 2.06 6.02
N LEU A 198 -6.07 1.36 5.06
CA LEU A 198 -5.37 0.61 4.01
C LEU A 198 -5.52 1.29 2.66
N VAL A 199 -4.40 1.52 1.98
CA VAL A 199 -4.35 1.87 0.56
C VAL A 199 -3.64 0.75 -0.18
N LEU A 200 -4.41 -0.06 -0.89
CA LEU A 200 -3.94 -1.20 -1.67
C LEU A 200 -3.84 -0.82 -3.15
N VAL A 201 -2.70 -1.04 -3.76
CA VAL A 201 -2.53 -0.98 -5.22
C VAL A 201 -2.43 -2.40 -5.73
N THR A 202 -3.26 -2.75 -6.70
CA THR A 202 -3.25 -4.08 -7.31
C THR A 202 -3.85 -4.08 -8.72
N HIS A 203 -3.48 -5.04 -9.55
CA HIS A 203 -4.18 -5.37 -10.79
C HIS A 203 -5.14 -6.56 -10.61
N ASP A 204 -5.13 -7.20 -9.43
CA ASP A 204 -6.03 -8.30 -9.09
C ASP A 204 -7.37 -7.76 -8.59
N SER A 205 -8.43 -8.02 -9.37
CA SER A 205 -9.79 -7.59 -9.05
C SER A 205 -10.41 -8.36 -7.88
N GLU A 206 -9.98 -9.61 -7.63
CA GLU A 206 -10.50 -10.39 -6.51
C GLU A 206 -9.93 -9.85 -5.20
N LEU A 207 -8.62 -9.57 -5.17
CA LEU A 207 -7.98 -8.94 -4.03
C LEU A 207 -8.59 -7.57 -3.73
N ALA A 208 -8.90 -6.77 -4.75
CA ALA A 208 -9.52 -5.45 -4.59
C ALA A 208 -10.92 -5.50 -3.96
N LYS A 209 -11.69 -6.59 -4.15
CA LYS A 209 -13.04 -6.77 -3.56
C LYS A 209 -13.04 -6.88 -2.04
N HIS A 210 -11.89 -7.19 -1.43
CA HIS A 210 -11.76 -7.20 0.03
C HIS A 210 -11.69 -5.79 0.64
N CYS A 211 -11.46 -4.75 -0.17
CA CYS A 211 -11.49 -3.37 0.28
C CYS A 211 -12.92 -2.80 0.23
N GLU A 212 -13.20 -1.87 1.16
CA GLU A 212 -14.51 -1.21 1.25
C GLU A 212 -14.82 -0.34 0.04
N ARG A 213 -13.77 0.21 -0.60
CA ARG A 213 -13.89 1.11 -1.73
C ARG A 213 -12.89 0.77 -2.82
N GLN A 214 -13.31 0.93 -4.08
CA GLN A 214 -12.48 0.61 -5.24
C GLN A 214 -12.36 1.84 -6.15
N LEU A 215 -11.13 2.21 -6.48
CA LEU A 215 -10.80 3.32 -7.34
C LEU A 215 -10.08 2.80 -8.59
N LEU A 216 -10.57 3.15 -9.77
CA LEU A 216 -9.95 2.78 -11.04
C LEU A 216 -9.01 3.89 -11.52
N MET A 217 -7.75 3.53 -11.74
CA MET A 217 -6.74 4.38 -12.36
C MET A 217 -6.64 4.07 -13.85
N THR A 218 -6.93 5.07 -14.70
CA THR A 218 -6.84 4.94 -16.15
C THR A 218 -6.15 6.16 -16.74
N ALA A 219 -4.99 5.97 -17.36
CA ALA A 219 -4.22 7.04 -18.04
C ALA A 219 -4.04 8.30 -17.17
N GLY A 220 -3.70 8.10 -15.89
CA GLY A 220 -3.45 9.18 -14.92
C GLY A 220 -4.71 9.80 -14.30
N GLU A 221 -5.89 9.33 -14.62
CA GLU A 221 -7.17 9.72 -14.01
C GLU A 221 -7.64 8.68 -13.00
N LEU A 222 -8.28 9.15 -11.91
CA LEU A 222 -8.84 8.30 -10.86
C LEU A 222 -10.36 8.45 -10.84
N SER A 223 -11.08 7.32 -10.87
CA SER A 223 -12.54 7.27 -10.77
C SER A 223 -12.98 6.26 -9.72
N ASP A 224 -14.04 6.57 -8.98
CA ASP A 224 -14.63 5.65 -8.01
C ASP A 224 -15.53 4.65 -8.74
N ILE A 225 -15.23 3.36 -8.57
CA ILE A 225 -15.97 2.24 -9.18
C ILE A 225 -16.57 1.33 -8.10
N THR A 226 -16.62 1.80 -6.85
CA THR A 226 -17.19 1.02 -5.75
C THR A 226 -18.62 0.59 -6.06
N PRO A 227 -18.92 -0.71 -6.03
CA PRO A 227 -20.28 -1.17 -6.26
C PRO A 227 -21.23 -0.52 -5.26
N SER A 228 -22.24 0.20 -5.74
CA SER A 228 -23.29 0.71 -4.86
C SER A 228 -24.14 -0.47 -4.37
N ASN A 229 -24.20 -0.68 -3.07
CA ASN A 229 -25.01 -1.74 -2.43
C ASN A 229 -26.54 -1.62 -2.69
N ASN A 230 -26.98 -0.82 -3.66
CA ASN A 230 -28.37 -0.49 -3.90
C ASN A 230 -28.78 -0.48 -5.39
N THR A 231 -28.20 -1.36 -6.23
CA THR A 231 -28.79 -1.53 -7.58
C THR A 231 -28.80 -3.01 -7.95
N PRO A 232 -29.96 -3.60 -8.30
CA PRO A 232 -29.96 -4.94 -8.89
C PRO A 232 -29.28 -4.91 -10.25
N ASP A 233 -28.55 -5.98 -10.54
CA ASP A 233 -27.86 -6.27 -11.80
C ASP A 233 -28.56 -5.66 -13.03
N ILE A 234 -27.96 -4.66 -13.63
CA ILE A 234 -28.26 -4.30 -15.01
C ILE A 234 -26.97 -4.46 -15.81
N ASN A 235 -26.93 -5.52 -16.58
CA ASN A 235 -26.05 -5.86 -17.68
C ASN A 235 -25.22 -4.68 -18.24
N VAL A 236 -23.98 -4.53 -17.79
CA VAL A 236 -22.98 -3.73 -18.52
C VAL A 236 -22.24 -4.69 -19.45
N PRO A 237 -22.30 -4.53 -20.76
CA PRO A 237 -21.57 -5.39 -21.67
C PRO A 237 -20.06 -5.19 -21.48
N VAL A 238 -19.37 -6.25 -21.15
CA VAL A 238 -17.91 -6.31 -21.15
C VAL A 238 -17.40 -6.03 -22.56
N PRO A 239 -16.54 -5.04 -22.81
CA PRO A 239 -15.95 -4.86 -24.13
C PRO A 239 -15.07 -6.06 -24.45
N THR A 240 -15.50 -6.85 -25.45
CA THR A 240 -14.73 -7.96 -26.01
C THR A 240 -13.47 -7.39 -26.69
N ILE A 241 -12.31 -7.66 -26.12
CA ILE A 241 -11.04 -7.41 -26.79
C ILE A 241 -10.92 -8.43 -27.92
N GLN A 242 -11.16 -7.98 -29.16
CA GLN A 242 -10.83 -8.75 -30.35
C GLN A 242 -9.30 -8.79 -30.49
N SER A 243 -8.73 -9.97 -30.31
CA SER A 243 -7.37 -10.29 -30.70
C SER A 243 -7.25 -10.20 -32.21
N GLN A 244 -6.64 -9.14 -32.71
CA GLN A 244 -6.15 -9.14 -34.08
C GLN A 244 -4.78 -9.81 -34.08
N VAL A 245 -4.76 -11.04 -34.59
CA VAL A 245 -3.57 -11.74 -35.09
C VAL A 245 -3.43 -11.30 -36.58
N GLY A 246 -2.30 -10.72 -36.85
CA GLY A 246 -1.81 -10.36 -38.18
C GLY A 246 -0.31 -10.19 -38.14
#